data_662bc778aa958bbe7f586deb38886762
#
_entry.id   662bc778aa958bbe7f586deb38886762
#
_cell.length_a   1.000
_cell.length_b   1.000
_cell.length_c   1.000
_cell.angle_alpha   90.00
_cell.angle_beta   90.00
_cell.angle_gamma   90.00
#
_symmetry.space_group_name_H-M   'P 1'
#
loop_
_entity.id
_entity.type
_entity.pdbx_description
1 polymer ?
#
loop_
_entity_poly.entity_id
_entity_poly.type
_entity_poly.pdbx_seq_one_letter_code
_entity_poly.pdbx_strand_id
1 'polypeptide(L)'
;MRHAVSVRAPSRCYAAPHFSQRAQRSTMQDGTLLAAVDLGSNSFRLEIGRFEHGHIQRVEYLKETVRQGGGLDEERNLSLDAMQRGWDCLARFAERLAGFERTHVRAVATQTLREAHNRDVFIERGNAILGYPIDVVSGPEEARLIYQGVSRLLPQSDERRLVVDIGGRSTELILGQRYQAQAVTSLRMGSVAWSTRYFADGNFTAAAFEAAETAAKAMLDETLQVFRPDAWDVAYGSSGTIGAVGEILAMAGHPPGAITREALDWLLAKLLRAGHASRVRLDGLKEDRRPVIGGGLSVLRAVFSLLGIERMQVAQGALRQGALYDLLSREWPETDLRTSTVAGLMQRFAVDTPHAQRVARVAGTLFGQVATKNSERAARKLDWAARLHEIGCRIAHSGYHRHGAYILDNTDAAGFAQPELHHLGLLVRAHRGKLRKLELDWSDAQFTLQLACLRLAVALCHARRDPDMDGIRLERKGARFVLRSRTGWAALYPQSAHLLREESQDWLRTPWELMLELG
;
A
#
# COMPACT_ATOMS: atom_id res chain seq x y z
N MET A 1 44.17 4.94 -27.90
CA MET A 1 43.24 5.94 -27.36
C MET A 1 41.85 5.34 -27.30
N ARG A 2 41.40 4.89 -26.14
CA ARG A 2 40.05 4.34 -25.92
C ARG A 2 39.36 5.32 -24.99
N HIS A 3 38.32 6.01 -25.50
CA HIS A 3 37.47 6.88 -24.70
C HIS A 3 36.51 6.02 -23.90
N ALA A 4 36.65 6.02 -22.58
CA ALA A 4 35.69 5.49 -21.65
C ALA A 4 34.56 6.53 -21.46
N VAL A 5 33.35 6.19 -21.88
CA VAL A 5 32.15 6.96 -21.59
C VAL A 5 31.68 6.56 -20.21
N SER A 6 31.86 7.47 -19.25
CA SER A 6 31.36 7.35 -17.89
C SER A 6 29.84 7.64 -17.89
N VAL A 7 29.02 6.61 -17.75
CA VAL A 7 27.59 6.75 -17.48
C VAL A 7 27.43 6.96 -15.98
N ARG A 8 27.25 8.21 -15.55
CA ARG A 8 26.82 8.54 -14.19
C ARG A 8 25.34 8.22 -14.04
N ALA A 9 25.03 7.24 -13.21
CA ALA A 9 23.68 7.02 -12.69
C ALA A 9 23.27 8.21 -11.81
N PRO A 10 22.03 8.73 -11.90
CA PRO A 10 21.58 9.80 -11.04
C PRO A 10 21.07 9.22 -9.71
N SER A 11 21.94 9.11 -8.72
CA SER A 11 21.55 8.99 -7.33
C SER A 11 20.99 10.35 -6.87
N ARG A 12 19.67 10.56 -6.94
CA ARG A 12 19.02 11.67 -6.26
C ARG A 12 18.20 11.10 -5.11
N CYS A 13 18.75 11.27 -3.91
CA CYS A 13 18.02 11.20 -2.66
C CYS A 13 16.77 12.08 -2.74
N TYR A 14 15.62 11.54 -2.37
CA TYR A 14 14.41 12.30 -2.12
C TYR A 14 14.66 13.18 -0.89
N ALA A 15 14.98 14.45 -1.09
CA ALA A 15 14.91 15.43 -0.02
C ALA A 15 13.40 15.72 0.19
N ALA A 16 12.85 15.15 1.26
CA ALA A 16 11.53 15.54 1.74
C ALA A 16 11.58 16.99 2.24
N PRO A 17 10.55 17.81 2.01
CA PRO A 17 10.50 19.17 2.54
C PRO A 17 10.59 19.11 4.07
N HIS A 18 11.41 19.99 4.64
CA HIS A 18 11.53 20.19 6.09
C HIS A 18 10.16 20.61 6.64
N PHE A 19 9.41 19.69 7.23
CA PHE A 19 8.24 20.02 8.03
C PHE A 19 8.72 20.57 9.37
N SER A 20 8.46 21.86 9.59
CA SER A 20 8.67 22.48 10.90
C SER A 20 7.82 21.72 11.93
N GLN A 21 8.43 21.37 13.06
CA GLN A 21 7.79 20.77 14.22
C GLN A 21 6.82 21.79 14.89
N ARG A 22 5.67 22.02 14.31
CA ARG A 22 4.50 22.39 15.11
C ARG A 22 3.88 21.07 15.56
N ALA A 23 3.82 20.86 16.86
CA ALA A 23 3.08 19.77 17.48
C ALA A 23 1.67 19.77 16.88
N GLN A 24 1.42 18.86 15.92
CA GLN A 24 0.12 18.70 15.30
C GLN A 24 -0.79 18.07 16.35
N ARG A 25 -1.67 18.90 16.90
CA ARG A 25 -2.79 18.41 17.70
C ARG A 25 -3.63 17.54 16.77
N SER A 26 -3.61 16.24 16.97
CA SER A 26 -4.61 15.33 16.42
C SER A 26 -5.97 15.85 16.88
N THR A 27 -6.91 16.00 15.95
CA THR A 27 -8.28 16.37 16.32
C THR A 27 -9.13 15.13 16.58
N MET A 28 -8.57 13.93 16.42
CA MET A 28 -9.20 12.71 16.88
C MET A 28 -9.39 12.80 18.38
N GLN A 29 -10.61 12.55 18.83
CA GLN A 29 -10.93 12.64 20.26
C GLN A 29 -10.28 11.50 21.04
N ASP A 30 -9.77 11.81 22.22
CA ASP A 30 -9.30 10.79 23.16
C ASP A 30 -10.46 9.82 23.46
N GLY A 31 -10.15 8.54 23.52
CA GLY A 31 -11.13 7.47 23.65
C GLY A 31 -11.59 6.84 22.33
N THR A 32 -11.26 7.44 21.18
CA THR A 32 -11.63 6.87 19.87
C THR A 32 -11.00 5.49 19.67
N LEU A 33 -11.83 4.52 19.29
CA LEU A 33 -11.37 3.17 18.94
C LEU A 33 -11.00 3.10 17.45
N LEU A 34 -9.83 2.54 17.17
CA LEU A 34 -9.30 2.27 15.84
C LEU A 34 -9.02 0.78 15.69
N ALA A 35 -9.16 0.25 14.49
CA ALA A 35 -8.90 -1.14 14.22
C ALA A 35 -8.04 -1.34 12.96
N ALA A 36 -7.08 -2.28 13.05
CA ALA A 36 -6.30 -2.75 11.92
C ALA A 36 -6.45 -4.24 11.75
N VAL A 37 -6.81 -4.66 10.53
CA VAL A 37 -6.87 -6.06 10.11
C VAL A 37 -5.73 -6.32 9.16
N ASP A 38 -4.89 -7.32 9.46
CA ASP A 38 -3.73 -7.74 8.67
C ASP A 38 -4.00 -9.14 8.11
N LEU A 39 -4.20 -9.24 6.80
CA LEU A 39 -4.38 -10.49 6.08
C LEU A 39 -3.01 -11.00 5.60
N GLY A 40 -2.26 -11.56 6.54
CA GLY A 40 -0.93 -12.12 6.27
C GLY A 40 -0.99 -13.54 5.69
N SER A 41 0.09 -13.96 5.04
CA SER A 41 0.17 -15.27 4.35
C SER A 41 -0.02 -16.49 5.26
N ASN A 42 0.42 -16.40 6.52
CA ASN A 42 0.27 -17.51 7.49
C ASN A 42 -0.90 -17.29 8.45
N SER A 43 -1.12 -16.07 8.90
CA SER A 43 -2.12 -15.76 9.93
C SER A 43 -2.79 -14.44 9.62
N PHE A 44 -4.10 -14.38 9.86
CA PHE A 44 -4.84 -13.13 9.92
C PHE A 44 -4.81 -12.61 11.35
N ARG A 45 -4.80 -11.30 11.48
CA ARG A 45 -4.71 -10.63 12.77
C ARG A 45 -5.61 -9.41 12.80
N LEU A 46 -6.27 -9.21 13.93
CA LEU A 46 -7.01 -7.99 14.24
C LEU A 46 -6.37 -7.35 15.48
N GLU A 47 -6.13 -6.06 15.42
CA GLU A 47 -5.72 -5.26 16.57
C GLU A 47 -6.64 -4.07 16.70
N ILE A 48 -7.25 -3.91 17.87
CA ILE A 48 -8.05 -2.75 18.25
C ILE A 48 -7.24 -1.92 19.22
N GLY A 49 -7.08 -0.65 18.90
CA GLY A 49 -6.38 0.34 19.73
C GLY A 49 -7.30 1.50 20.09
N ARG A 50 -7.09 2.06 21.27
CA ARG A 50 -7.73 3.30 21.71
C ARG A 50 -6.74 4.44 21.57
N PHE A 51 -7.16 5.50 20.91
CA PHE A 51 -6.37 6.71 20.81
C PHE A 51 -6.48 7.53 22.09
N GLU A 52 -5.37 7.80 22.75
CA GLU A 52 -5.29 8.59 23.98
C GLU A 52 -3.99 9.39 24.00
N HIS A 53 -4.09 10.70 24.22
CA HIS A 53 -2.95 11.62 24.39
C HIS A 53 -1.88 11.52 23.28
N GLY A 54 -2.30 11.31 22.02
CA GLY A 54 -1.38 11.19 20.88
C GLY A 54 -0.79 9.81 20.67
N HIS A 55 -1.18 8.82 21.47
CA HIS A 55 -0.71 7.44 21.38
C HIS A 55 -1.89 6.47 21.16
N ILE A 56 -1.59 5.31 20.62
CA ILE A 56 -2.56 4.23 20.46
C ILE A 56 -2.25 3.14 21.49
N GLN A 57 -3.16 2.97 22.45
CA GLN A 57 -3.12 1.89 23.43
C GLN A 57 -3.86 0.68 22.90
N ARG A 58 -3.22 -0.49 22.88
CA ARG A 58 -3.86 -1.73 22.47
C ARG A 58 -4.94 -2.15 23.46
N VAL A 59 -6.16 -2.32 22.97
CA VAL A 59 -7.33 -2.78 23.72
C VAL A 59 -7.57 -4.27 23.50
N GLU A 60 -7.49 -4.73 22.25
CA GLU A 60 -7.74 -6.12 21.89
C GLU A 60 -6.77 -6.57 20.80
N TYR A 61 -6.44 -7.88 20.83
CA TYR A 61 -5.62 -8.50 19.82
C TYR A 61 -6.10 -9.93 19.55
N LEU A 62 -6.43 -10.21 18.31
CA LEU A 62 -6.80 -11.54 17.83
C LEU A 62 -5.80 -12.00 16.75
N LYS A 63 -5.44 -13.28 16.80
CA LYS A 63 -4.60 -13.93 15.79
C LYS A 63 -5.21 -15.27 15.44
N GLU A 64 -5.44 -15.52 14.17
CA GLU A 64 -5.86 -16.82 13.67
C GLU A 64 -4.90 -17.35 12.59
N THR A 65 -4.56 -18.63 12.67
CA THR A 65 -3.68 -19.28 11.69
C THR A 65 -4.52 -19.79 10.52
N VAL A 66 -4.58 -19.01 9.44
CA VAL A 66 -5.37 -19.28 8.22
C VAL A 66 -4.59 -20.10 7.20
N ARG A 67 -3.25 -19.95 7.17
CA ARG A 67 -2.33 -20.59 6.19
C ARG A 67 -2.74 -20.33 4.74
N GLN A 68 -3.15 -19.10 4.45
CA GLN A 68 -3.64 -18.71 3.12
C GLN A 68 -2.55 -18.87 2.05
N GLY A 69 -1.30 -18.53 2.38
CA GLY A 69 -0.17 -18.63 1.47
C GLY A 69 0.19 -20.06 1.03
N GLY A 70 -0.17 -21.05 1.83
CA GLY A 70 -0.04 -22.47 1.46
C GLY A 70 -1.15 -22.98 0.54
N GLY A 71 -2.16 -22.17 0.26
CA GLY A 71 -3.26 -22.51 -0.64
C GLY A 71 -3.08 -21.97 -2.08
N LEU A 72 -1.95 -21.35 -2.41
CA LEU A 72 -1.61 -20.97 -3.79
C LEU A 72 -1.08 -22.18 -4.56
N ASP A 73 -1.69 -22.46 -5.70
CA ASP A 73 -1.21 -23.46 -6.66
C ASP A 73 -0.04 -22.92 -7.52
N GLU A 74 0.41 -23.73 -8.49
CA GLU A 74 1.50 -23.38 -9.42
C GLU A 74 1.10 -22.22 -10.34
N GLU A 75 -0.16 -22.12 -10.73
CA GLU A 75 -0.76 -21.04 -11.51
C GLU A 75 -1.06 -19.78 -10.66
N ARG A 76 -0.72 -19.80 -9.37
CA ARG A 76 -0.98 -18.73 -8.39
C ARG A 76 -2.47 -18.46 -8.17
N ASN A 77 -3.32 -19.46 -8.25
CA ASN A 77 -4.69 -19.34 -7.78
C ASN A 77 -4.83 -19.82 -6.35
N LEU A 78 -5.61 -19.10 -5.56
CA LEU A 78 -5.99 -19.56 -4.23
C LEU A 78 -7.02 -20.68 -4.35
N SER A 79 -6.78 -21.77 -3.64
CA SER A 79 -7.75 -22.85 -3.51
C SER A 79 -8.99 -22.37 -2.75
N LEU A 80 -10.15 -22.94 -3.09
CA LEU A 80 -11.42 -22.62 -2.43
C LEU A 80 -11.37 -22.87 -0.93
N ASP A 81 -10.68 -23.94 -0.49
CA ASP A 81 -10.48 -24.26 0.93
C ASP A 81 -9.68 -23.16 1.65
N ALA A 82 -8.62 -22.63 1.04
CA ALA A 82 -7.86 -21.52 1.61
C ALA A 82 -8.68 -20.22 1.65
N MET A 83 -9.51 -19.97 0.64
CA MET A 83 -10.45 -18.85 0.65
C MET A 83 -11.47 -18.99 1.76
N GLN A 84 -12.07 -20.18 1.93
CA GLN A 84 -13.09 -20.42 2.95
C GLN A 84 -12.55 -20.20 4.36
N ARG A 85 -11.35 -20.73 4.68
CA ARG A 85 -10.70 -20.47 5.98
C ARG A 85 -10.48 -18.96 6.21
N GLY A 86 -10.12 -18.21 5.16
CA GLY A 86 -9.97 -16.77 5.25
C GLY A 86 -11.30 -16.06 5.53
N TRP A 87 -12.35 -16.40 4.81
CA TRP A 87 -13.70 -15.83 5.01
C TRP A 87 -14.26 -16.16 6.39
N ASP A 88 -14.09 -17.38 6.90
CA ASP A 88 -14.51 -17.77 8.24
C ASP A 88 -13.79 -16.94 9.32
N CYS A 89 -12.51 -16.67 9.13
CA CYS A 89 -11.75 -15.79 10.03
C CYS A 89 -12.26 -14.34 9.95
N LEU A 90 -12.52 -13.82 8.74
CA LEU A 90 -13.07 -12.48 8.55
C LEU A 90 -14.45 -12.31 9.18
N ALA A 91 -15.30 -13.34 9.15
CA ALA A 91 -16.60 -13.33 9.82
C ALA A 91 -16.47 -13.12 11.34
N ARG A 92 -15.52 -13.84 11.97
CA ARG A 92 -15.25 -13.66 13.42
C ARG A 92 -14.66 -12.28 13.74
N PHE A 93 -13.84 -11.71 12.85
CA PHE A 93 -13.34 -10.35 13.02
C PHE A 93 -14.44 -9.30 12.84
N ALA A 94 -15.37 -9.52 11.90
CA ALA A 94 -16.49 -8.63 11.67
C ALA A 94 -17.37 -8.45 12.94
N GLU A 95 -17.58 -9.51 13.72
CA GLU A 95 -18.31 -9.43 15.00
C GLU A 95 -17.65 -8.46 15.98
N ARG A 96 -16.30 -8.42 16.01
CA ARG A 96 -15.52 -7.50 16.87
C ARG A 96 -15.51 -6.06 16.35
N LEU A 97 -15.71 -5.89 15.06
CA LEU A 97 -15.73 -4.59 14.40
C LEU A 97 -17.13 -3.99 14.29
N ALA A 98 -18.15 -4.67 14.80
CA ALA A 98 -19.53 -4.17 14.79
C ALA A 98 -19.61 -2.79 15.48
N GLY A 99 -20.15 -1.80 14.78
CA GLY A 99 -20.31 -0.44 15.28
C GLY A 99 -19.11 0.49 15.06
N PHE A 100 -17.99 0.01 14.51
CA PHE A 100 -16.90 0.91 14.14
C PHE A 100 -17.28 1.75 12.92
N GLU A 101 -16.89 3.01 12.92
CA GLU A 101 -17.00 3.86 11.75
C GLU A 101 -16.05 3.36 10.64
N ARG A 102 -16.47 3.50 9.39
CA ARG A 102 -15.67 3.04 8.24
C ARG A 102 -14.30 3.70 8.13
N THR A 103 -14.17 4.90 8.67
CA THR A 103 -12.91 5.68 8.73
C THR A 103 -11.94 5.16 9.80
N HIS A 104 -12.43 4.44 10.79
CA HIS A 104 -11.66 3.96 11.93
C HIS A 104 -11.15 2.52 11.75
N VAL A 105 -11.45 1.88 10.62
CA VAL A 105 -10.97 0.52 10.33
C VAL A 105 -10.12 0.52 9.09
N ARG A 106 -8.97 -0.16 9.16
CA ARG A 106 -8.11 -0.43 8.01
C ARG A 106 -7.79 -1.91 7.92
N ALA A 107 -8.26 -2.56 6.86
CA ALA A 107 -7.90 -3.92 6.52
C ALA A 107 -6.88 -3.91 5.39
N VAL A 108 -5.72 -4.55 5.59
CA VAL A 108 -4.65 -4.64 4.60
C VAL A 108 -4.34 -6.09 4.28
N ALA A 109 -4.17 -6.36 2.99
CA ALA A 109 -3.78 -7.66 2.48
C ALA A 109 -2.39 -7.58 1.84
N THR A 110 -1.58 -8.59 2.08
CA THR A 110 -0.15 -8.60 1.75
C THR A 110 0.19 -9.60 0.65
N GLN A 111 1.38 -10.18 0.66
CA GLN A 111 2.00 -10.93 -0.42
C GLN A 111 1.11 -12.02 -1.05
N THR A 112 0.38 -12.82 -0.27
CA THR A 112 -0.44 -13.89 -0.84
C THR A 112 -1.53 -13.35 -1.78
N LEU A 113 -2.26 -12.30 -1.35
CA LEU A 113 -3.30 -11.69 -2.18
C LEU A 113 -2.72 -10.80 -3.30
N ARG A 114 -1.48 -10.28 -3.14
CA ARG A 114 -0.75 -9.65 -4.25
C ARG A 114 -0.44 -10.65 -5.37
N GLU A 115 -0.07 -11.87 -5.02
CA GLU A 115 0.30 -12.92 -5.99
C GLU A 115 -0.89 -13.63 -6.61
N ALA A 116 -2.00 -13.74 -5.89
CA ALA A 116 -3.15 -14.53 -6.32
C ALA A 116 -3.82 -13.93 -7.57
N HIS A 117 -3.92 -14.71 -8.65
CA HIS A 117 -4.59 -14.31 -9.88
C HIS A 117 -6.11 -14.18 -9.67
N ASN A 118 -6.69 -15.03 -8.85
CA ASN A 118 -8.12 -15.03 -8.52
C ASN A 118 -8.46 -14.28 -7.23
N ARG A 119 -7.59 -13.32 -6.82
CA ARG A 119 -7.76 -12.54 -5.59
C ARG A 119 -9.06 -11.76 -5.51
N ASP A 120 -9.58 -11.32 -6.66
CA ASP A 120 -10.78 -10.48 -6.71
C ASP A 120 -11.99 -11.21 -6.16
N VAL A 121 -12.12 -12.53 -6.42
CA VAL A 121 -13.15 -13.40 -5.83
C VAL A 121 -13.06 -13.43 -4.30
N PHE A 122 -11.82 -13.52 -3.78
CA PHE A 122 -11.61 -13.52 -2.32
C PHE A 122 -11.96 -12.16 -1.72
N ILE A 123 -11.53 -11.06 -2.34
CA ILE A 123 -11.68 -9.69 -1.82
C ILE A 123 -13.14 -9.26 -1.87
N GLU A 124 -13.85 -9.51 -2.96
CA GLU A 124 -15.25 -9.14 -3.10
C GLU A 124 -16.10 -9.75 -1.96
N ARG A 125 -15.99 -11.07 -1.80
CA ARG A 125 -16.70 -11.76 -0.71
C ARG A 125 -16.16 -11.38 0.67
N GLY A 126 -14.85 -11.19 0.80
CA GLY A 126 -14.21 -10.75 2.04
C GLY A 126 -14.68 -9.37 2.49
N ASN A 127 -14.83 -8.42 1.57
CA ASN A 127 -15.38 -7.09 1.85
C ASN A 127 -16.83 -7.17 2.35
N ALA A 128 -17.65 -8.02 1.72
CA ALA A 128 -19.05 -8.22 2.13
C ALA A 128 -19.15 -8.83 3.54
N ILE A 129 -18.28 -9.79 3.88
CA ILE A 129 -18.24 -10.46 5.18
C ILE A 129 -17.70 -9.52 6.26
N LEU A 130 -16.56 -8.87 6.01
CA LEU A 130 -15.90 -8.01 6.98
C LEU A 130 -16.69 -6.71 7.23
N GLY A 131 -17.41 -6.22 6.23
CA GLY A 131 -18.10 -4.92 6.23
C GLY A 131 -17.20 -3.72 5.94
N TYR A 132 -15.91 -3.96 5.68
CA TYR A 132 -14.89 -2.93 5.42
C TYR A 132 -14.05 -3.32 4.19
N PRO A 133 -13.53 -2.32 3.43
CA PRO A 133 -12.69 -2.60 2.29
C PRO A 133 -11.36 -3.22 2.70
N ILE A 134 -10.94 -4.25 1.97
CA ILE A 134 -9.63 -4.88 2.12
C ILE A 134 -8.70 -4.28 1.07
N ASP A 135 -7.70 -3.54 1.53
CA ASP A 135 -6.70 -2.88 0.70
C ASP A 135 -5.53 -3.84 0.39
N VAL A 136 -5.34 -4.23 -0.86
CA VAL A 136 -4.11 -4.95 -1.27
C VAL A 136 -2.99 -3.92 -1.41
N VAL A 137 -2.03 -3.96 -0.48
CA VAL A 137 -0.91 -3.01 -0.48
C VAL A 137 0.28 -3.55 -1.27
N SER A 138 1.05 -2.66 -1.92
CA SER A 138 2.31 -3.03 -2.57
C SER A 138 3.36 -3.44 -1.53
N GLY A 139 4.43 -4.13 -1.97
CA GLY A 139 5.53 -4.50 -1.07
C GLY A 139 6.18 -3.27 -0.40
N PRO A 140 6.52 -2.22 -1.16
CA PRO A 140 7.03 -0.97 -0.57
C PRO A 140 6.07 -0.29 0.40
N GLU A 141 4.76 -0.32 0.14
CA GLU A 141 3.78 0.23 1.08
C GLU A 141 3.65 -0.62 2.35
N GLU A 142 3.68 -1.95 2.23
CA GLU A 142 3.77 -2.87 3.37
C GLU A 142 5.00 -2.54 4.24
N ALA A 143 6.18 -2.41 3.62
CA ALA A 143 7.43 -2.06 4.28
C ALA A 143 7.35 -0.70 4.99
N ARG A 144 6.75 0.31 4.34
CA ARG A 144 6.54 1.63 4.95
C ARG A 144 5.67 1.55 6.21
N LEU A 145 4.56 0.80 6.13
CA LEU A 145 3.66 0.60 7.28
C LEU A 145 4.38 -0.15 8.41
N ILE A 146 5.17 -1.18 8.09
CA ILE A 146 5.97 -1.90 9.08
C ILE A 146 6.92 -0.93 9.79
N TYR A 147 7.66 -0.10 9.04
CA TYR A 147 8.57 0.88 9.63
C TYR A 147 7.83 1.86 10.55
N GLN A 148 6.68 2.37 10.10
CA GLN A 148 5.84 3.25 10.91
C GLN A 148 5.41 2.58 12.22
N GLY A 149 4.99 1.31 12.18
CA GLY A 149 4.60 0.55 13.37
C GLY A 149 5.77 0.28 14.32
N VAL A 150 6.94 -0.05 13.79
CA VAL A 150 8.15 -0.28 14.59
C VAL A 150 8.63 1.03 15.22
N SER A 151 8.79 2.07 14.43
CA SER A 151 9.38 3.34 14.88
C SER A 151 8.53 4.08 15.90
N ARG A 152 7.20 3.92 15.88
CA ARG A 152 6.29 4.53 16.86
C ARG A 152 6.36 3.90 18.25
N LEU A 153 6.83 2.67 18.35
CA LEU A 153 7.01 1.98 19.63
C LEU A 153 8.47 2.01 20.13
N LEU A 154 9.37 2.64 19.39
CA LEU A 154 10.76 2.84 19.80
C LEU A 154 10.96 4.25 20.38
N PRO A 155 11.92 4.42 21.31
CA PRO A 155 12.32 5.74 21.76
C PRO A 155 12.71 6.64 20.58
N GLN A 156 12.43 7.94 20.71
CA GLN A 156 12.87 8.93 19.73
C GLN A 156 14.39 9.04 19.76
N SER A 157 15.01 8.87 18.62
CA SER A 157 16.45 9.06 18.43
C SER A 157 16.74 9.45 16.98
N ASP A 158 17.92 9.97 16.72
CA ASP A 158 18.42 10.26 15.38
C ASP A 158 19.18 9.09 14.76
N GLU A 159 19.11 7.90 15.36
CA GLU A 159 19.67 6.66 14.83
C GLU A 159 19.08 6.35 13.44
N ARG A 160 19.95 5.98 12.51
CA ARG A 160 19.55 5.36 11.26
C ARG A 160 19.23 3.90 11.55
N ARG A 161 18.02 3.51 11.28
CA ARG A 161 17.48 2.19 11.64
C ARG A 161 17.34 1.30 10.42
N LEU A 162 17.91 0.11 10.49
CA LEU A 162 17.55 -0.99 9.60
C LEU A 162 16.42 -1.76 10.28
N VAL A 163 15.26 -1.88 9.63
CA VAL A 163 14.18 -2.76 10.06
C VAL A 163 14.06 -3.91 9.08
N VAL A 164 14.04 -5.14 9.62
CA VAL A 164 13.87 -6.39 8.87
C VAL A 164 12.57 -7.05 9.33
N ASP A 165 11.67 -7.35 8.41
CA ASP A 165 10.45 -8.11 8.69
C ASP A 165 10.45 -9.37 7.84
N ILE A 166 10.48 -10.55 8.48
CA ILE A 166 10.43 -11.84 7.77
C ILE A 166 9.03 -12.40 7.90
N GLY A 167 8.22 -12.11 6.90
CA GLY A 167 6.84 -12.61 6.80
C GLY A 167 6.75 -14.07 6.37
N GLY A 168 5.55 -14.49 5.97
CA GLY A 168 5.34 -15.84 5.46
C GLY A 168 5.86 -16.07 4.04
N ARG A 169 5.64 -15.10 3.15
CA ARG A 169 6.02 -15.20 1.73
C ARG A 169 6.95 -14.08 1.26
N SER A 170 7.08 -13.01 2.03
CA SER A 170 7.97 -11.89 1.75
C SER A 170 8.87 -11.56 2.92
N THR A 171 9.92 -10.79 2.63
CA THR A 171 10.79 -10.16 3.63
C THR A 171 10.98 -8.72 3.22
N GLU A 172 10.67 -7.82 4.12
CA GLU A 172 10.82 -6.39 3.96
C GLU A 172 12.11 -5.93 4.62
N LEU A 173 12.89 -5.10 3.89
CA LEU A 173 14.04 -4.36 4.41
C LEU A 173 13.73 -2.88 4.33
N ILE A 174 13.91 -2.17 5.43
CA ILE A 174 13.60 -0.75 5.53
C ILE A 174 14.75 -0.02 6.21
N LEU A 175 15.28 1.00 5.54
CA LEU A 175 16.10 2.02 6.18
C LEU A 175 15.22 3.20 6.53
N GLY A 176 15.42 3.76 7.71
CA GLY A 176 14.68 4.94 8.11
C GLY A 176 15.32 5.63 9.32
N GLN A 177 14.79 6.79 9.61
CA GLN A 177 15.21 7.62 10.74
C GLN A 177 13.99 8.27 11.38
N ARG A 178 13.95 8.33 12.68
CA ARG A 178 12.76 8.78 13.42
C ARG A 178 11.51 7.98 12.97
N TYR A 179 10.48 8.64 12.43
CA TYR A 179 9.24 8.01 11.95
C TYR A 179 9.17 7.85 10.43
N GLN A 180 10.24 8.18 9.70
CA GLN A 180 10.25 8.20 8.23
C GLN A 180 11.08 7.05 7.67
N ALA A 181 10.45 6.22 6.85
CA ALA A 181 11.15 5.30 5.98
C ALA A 181 11.82 6.08 4.84
N GLN A 182 13.11 5.82 4.62
CA GLN A 182 13.93 6.49 3.60
C GLN A 182 14.19 5.60 2.38
N ALA A 183 14.42 4.31 2.62
CA ALA A 183 14.52 3.30 1.58
C ALA A 183 13.76 2.05 2.02
N VAL A 184 13.05 1.45 1.09
CA VAL A 184 12.25 0.26 1.34
C VAL A 184 12.41 -0.73 0.20
N THR A 185 12.41 -2.01 0.52
CA THR A 185 12.31 -3.09 -0.46
C THR A 185 11.49 -4.24 0.12
N SER A 186 10.88 -5.02 -0.75
CA SER A 186 10.15 -6.23 -0.40
C SER A 186 10.60 -7.36 -1.32
N LEU A 187 11.18 -8.39 -0.74
CA LEU A 187 11.73 -9.54 -1.44
C LEU A 187 10.78 -10.74 -1.31
N ARG A 188 10.59 -11.48 -2.38
CA ARG A 188 9.72 -12.67 -2.41
C ARG A 188 10.37 -13.88 -1.73
N MET A 189 10.81 -13.71 -0.50
CA MET A 189 11.37 -14.75 0.35
C MET A 189 10.78 -14.61 1.76
N GLY A 190 10.22 -15.68 2.31
CA GLY A 190 9.62 -15.67 3.62
C GLY A 190 9.59 -17.05 4.22
N SER A 191 9.28 -17.14 5.51
CA SER A 191 9.40 -18.39 6.29
C SER A 191 8.56 -19.55 5.71
N VAL A 192 7.35 -19.28 5.26
CA VAL A 192 6.47 -20.31 4.64
C VAL A 192 7.00 -20.71 3.26
N ALA A 193 7.24 -19.73 2.39
CA ALA A 193 7.70 -19.98 1.02
C ALA A 193 9.03 -20.74 1.00
N TRP A 194 9.97 -20.35 1.87
CA TRP A 194 11.27 -21.04 1.98
C TRP A 194 11.15 -22.44 2.58
N SER A 195 10.28 -22.62 3.58
CA SER A 195 10.04 -23.96 4.13
C SER A 195 9.41 -24.90 3.13
N THR A 196 8.41 -24.44 2.36
CA THR A 196 7.82 -25.24 1.29
C THR A 196 8.83 -25.64 0.21
N ARG A 197 9.77 -24.74 -0.12
CA ARG A 197 10.74 -24.97 -1.20
C ARG A 197 11.93 -25.83 -0.78
N TYR A 198 12.48 -25.63 0.41
CA TYR A 198 13.75 -26.26 0.84
C TYR A 198 13.60 -27.30 1.95
N PHE A 199 12.46 -27.37 2.60
CA PHE A 199 12.15 -28.26 3.72
C PHE A 199 10.77 -28.91 3.57
N ALA A 200 10.36 -29.22 2.33
CA ALA A 200 9.02 -29.73 2.03
C ALA A 200 8.70 -31.06 2.75
N ASP A 201 9.71 -31.90 2.91
CA ASP A 201 9.64 -33.18 3.64
C ASP A 201 9.81 -33.03 5.16
N GLY A 202 10.05 -31.80 5.65
CA GLY A 202 10.30 -31.49 7.05
C GLY A 202 11.71 -31.84 7.54
N ASN A 203 12.60 -32.35 6.67
CA ASN A 203 13.96 -32.76 7.05
C ASN A 203 14.90 -31.55 7.19
N PHE A 204 15.68 -31.52 8.25
CA PHE A 204 16.70 -30.53 8.54
C PHE A 204 18.09 -31.10 8.30
N THR A 205 18.61 -30.91 7.08
CA THR A 205 19.95 -31.32 6.70
C THR A 205 20.84 -30.10 6.48
N ALA A 206 22.17 -30.26 6.66
CA ALA A 206 23.12 -29.19 6.38
C ALA A 206 23.01 -28.68 4.93
N ALA A 207 22.86 -29.60 3.97
CA ALA A 207 22.72 -29.26 2.55
C ALA A 207 21.43 -28.45 2.27
N ALA A 208 20.29 -28.78 2.93
CA ALA A 208 19.05 -28.03 2.76
C ALA A 208 19.16 -26.59 3.32
N PHE A 209 19.81 -26.42 4.49
CA PHE A 209 20.09 -25.08 5.03
C PHE A 209 21.04 -24.29 4.16
N GLU A 210 22.13 -24.88 3.68
CA GLU A 210 23.07 -24.23 2.79
C GLU A 210 22.41 -23.76 1.48
N ALA A 211 21.60 -24.63 0.86
CA ALA A 211 20.85 -24.28 -0.35
C ALA A 211 19.85 -23.14 -0.08
N ALA A 212 19.12 -23.19 1.03
CA ALA A 212 18.15 -22.16 1.41
C ALA A 212 18.83 -20.82 1.73
N GLU A 213 19.95 -20.82 2.46
CA GLU A 213 20.72 -19.61 2.77
C GLU A 213 21.34 -19.00 1.50
N THR A 214 21.91 -19.83 0.62
CA THR A 214 22.49 -19.38 -0.65
C THR A 214 21.45 -18.71 -1.54
N ALA A 215 20.27 -19.33 -1.67
CA ALA A 215 19.18 -18.75 -2.44
C ALA A 215 18.66 -17.43 -1.85
N ALA A 216 18.61 -17.33 -0.51
CA ALA A 216 18.21 -16.10 0.14
C ALA A 216 19.27 -15.00 -0.06
N LYS A 217 20.55 -15.33 0.01
CA LYS A 217 21.64 -14.39 -0.28
C LYS A 217 21.58 -13.87 -1.70
N ALA A 218 21.34 -14.73 -2.69
CA ALA A 218 21.21 -14.33 -4.09
C ALA A 218 20.06 -13.32 -4.32
N MET A 219 18.96 -13.43 -3.57
CA MET A 219 17.88 -12.44 -3.62
C MET A 219 18.23 -11.13 -2.91
N LEU A 220 19.08 -11.18 -1.89
CA LEU A 220 19.54 -10.01 -1.15
C LEU A 220 20.60 -9.20 -1.91
N ASP A 221 21.36 -9.83 -2.80
CA ASP A 221 22.47 -9.18 -3.53
C ASP A 221 22.03 -7.91 -4.25
N GLU A 222 20.84 -7.89 -4.83
CA GLU A 222 20.30 -6.71 -5.54
C GLU A 222 20.08 -5.50 -4.60
N THR A 223 20.00 -5.76 -3.29
CA THR A 223 19.68 -4.73 -2.29
C THR A 223 20.92 -4.14 -1.61
N LEU A 224 22.10 -4.77 -1.76
CA LEU A 224 23.29 -4.46 -0.99
C LEU A 224 23.81 -3.03 -1.18
N GLN A 225 23.61 -2.43 -2.35
CA GLN A 225 24.01 -1.04 -2.58
C GLN A 225 23.25 -0.04 -1.70
N VAL A 226 22.00 -0.37 -1.37
CA VAL A 226 21.13 0.49 -0.54
C VAL A 226 21.28 0.15 0.93
N PHE A 227 21.26 -1.14 1.28
CA PHE A 227 21.20 -1.64 2.67
C PHE A 227 22.57 -2.03 3.23
N ARG A 228 23.65 -1.42 2.74
CA ARG A 228 25.03 -1.68 3.18
C ARG A 228 25.22 -1.38 4.68
N PRO A 229 26.21 -2.01 5.34
CA PRO A 229 26.42 -1.88 6.78
C PRO A 229 26.65 -0.45 7.30
N ASP A 230 27.19 0.45 6.48
CA ASP A 230 27.41 1.85 6.83
C ASP A 230 26.17 2.76 6.63
N ALA A 231 25.07 2.23 6.09
CA ALA A 231 23.83 2.97 5.88
C ALA A 231 22.94 3.05 7.13
N TRP A 232 23.23 2.29 8.17
CA TRP A 232 22.42 2.20 9.39
C TRP A 232 23.30 2.05 10.64
N ASP A 233 22.75 2.37 11.81
CA ASP A 233 23.43 2.32 13.09
C ASP A 233 22.94 1.15 13.96
N VAL A 234 21.62 0.83 13.87
CA VAL A 234 20.97 -0.22 14.66
C VAL A 234 20.03 -1.04 13.80
N ALA A 235 20.07 -2.38 13.95
CA ALA A 235 19.16 -3.31 13.30
C ALA A 235 18.04 -3.73 14.24
N TYR A 236 16.80 -3.67 13.74
CA TYR A 236 15.58 -4.13 14.40
C TYR A 236 14.92 -5.22 13.56
N GLY A 237 14.43 -6.25 14.23
CA GLY A 237 13.69 -7.32 13.60
C GLY A 237 12.23 -7.32 14.02
N SER A 238 11.34 -7.39 13.05
CA SER A 238 9.89 -7.45 13.24
C SER A 238 9.34 -8.78 12.74
N SER A 239 8.08 -9.03 12.95
CA SER A 239 7.29 -10.19 12.55
C SER A 239 7.28 -11.38 13.50
N GLY A 240 6.43 -12.32 13.12
CA GLY A 240 6.29 -13.56 13.90
C GLY A 240 7.45 -14.55 13.75
N THR A 241 8.26 -14.44 12.69
CA THR A 241 9.45 -15.27 12.49
C THR A 241 10.56 -14.82 13.44
N ILE A 242 10.89 -13.54 13.42
CA ILE A 242 11.95 -12.98 14.27
C ILE A 242 11.54 -13.02 15.74
N GLY A 243 10.27 -12.73 16.05
CA GLY A 243 9.75 -12.86 17.41
C GLY A 243 9.86 -14.30 17.95
N ALA A 244 9.55 -15.32 17.14
CA ALA A 244 9.70 -16.72 17.54
C ALA A 244 11.16 -17.11 17.78
N VAL A 245 12.08 -16.68 16.90
CA VAL A 245 13.53 -16.91 17.11
C VAL A 245 13.99 -16.24 18.40
N GLY A 246 13.61 -14.97 18.63
CA GLY A 246 13.97 -14.25 19.85
C GLY A 246 13.43 -14.91 21.12
N GLU A 247 12.20 -15.44 21.10
CA GLU A 247 11.59 -16.17 22.23
C GLU A 247 12.33 -17.48 22.52
N ILE A 248 12.64 -18.29 21.49
CA ILE A 248 13.43 -19.52 21.63
C ILE A 248 14.80 -19.22 22.25
N LEU A 249 15.48 -18.21 21.76
CA LEU A 249 16.81 -17.83 22.23
C LEU A 249 16.78 -17.34 23.69
N ALA A 250 15.78 -16.53 24.05
CA ALA A 250 15.59 -16.06 25.42
C ALA A 250 15.33 -17.22 26.39
N MET A 251 14.47 -18.19 26.02
CA MET A 251 14.23 -19.39 26.82
C MET A 251 15.46 -20.32 26.93
N ALA A 252 16.37 -20.24 25.97
CA ALA A 252 17.63 -20.95 25.99
C ALA A 252 18.75 -20.24 26.79
N GLY A 253 18.46 -19.08 27.40
CA GLY A 253 19.41 -18.33 28.24
C GLY A 253 20.23 -17.28 27.49
N HIS A 254 19.92 -17.00 26.21
CA HIS A 254 20.51 -15.85 25.49
C HIS A 254 19.86 -14.53 25.95
N PRO A 255 20.53 -13.37 25.73
CA PRO A 255 19.98 -12.09 26.14
C PRO A 255 18.58 -11.83 25.53
N PRO A 256 17.57 -11.57 26.38
CA PRO A 256 16.21 -11.36 25.90
C PRO A 256 16.11 -10.10 25.03
N GLY A 257 15.28 -10.15 23.99
CA GLY A 257 15.05 -9.04 23.08
C GLY A 257 16.18 -8.74 22.09
N ALA A 258 17.22 -9.58 22.04
CA ALA A 258 18.33 -9.45 21.10
C ALA A 258 18.65 -10.80 20.45
N ILE A 259 18.98 -10.75 19.17
CA ILE A 259 19.44 -11.89 18.38
C ILE A 259 20.87 -11.60 17.94
N THR A 260 21.80 -12.51 18.18
CA THR A 260 23.19 -12.42 17.72
C THR A 260 23.50 -13.54 16.73
N ARG A 261 24.61 -13.39 16.01
CA ARG A 261 25.07 -14.39 15.04
C ARG A 261 25.34 -15.74 15.72
N GLU A 262 26.03 -15.74 16.86
CA GLU A 262 26.33 -16.94 17.64
C GLU A 262 25.05 -17.66 18.12
N ALA A 263 24.02 -16.87 18.50
CA ALA A 263 22.74 -17.42 18.92
C ALA A 263 22.00 -18.09 17.74
N LEU A 264 22.11 -17.54 16.52
CA LEU A 264 21.58 -18.16 15.31
C LEU A 264 22.31 -19.46 14.95
N ASP A 265 23.64 -19.50 15.14
CA ASP A 265 24.43 -20.71 14.92
C ASP A 265 24.08 -21.80 15.94
N TRP A 266 23.85 -21.42 17.20
CA TRP A 266 23.35 -22.33 18.21
C TRP A 266 21.97 -22.90 17.80
N LEU A 267 21.04 -22.06 17.34
CA LEU A 267 19.72 -22.53 16.93
C LEU A 267 19.80 -23.46 15.70
N LEU A 268 20.63 -23.13 14.71
CA LEU A 268 20.89 -24.00 13.56
C LEU A 268 21.38 -25.40 14.03
N ALA A 269 22.37 -25.45 14.92
CA ALA A 269 22.90 -26.71 15.46
C ALA A 269 21.82 -27.54 16.16
N LYS A 270 20.86 -26.88 16.87
CA LYS A 270 19.71 -27.58 17.49
C LYS A 270 18.75 -28.15 16.45
N LEU A 271 18.45 -27.41 15.38
CA LEU A 271 17.57 -27.92 14.32
C LEU A 271 18.24 -29.08 13.55
N LEU A 272 19.52 -28.97 13.22
CA LEU A 272 20.28 -30.06 12.59
C LEU A 272 20.30 -31.31 13.44
N ARG A 273 20.50 -31.18 14.76
CA ARG A 273 20.46 -32.31 15.70
C ARG A 273 19.07 -32.95 15.78
N ALA A 274 18.00 -32.17 15.70
CA ALA A 274 16.63 -32.68 15.66
C ALA A 274 16.36 -33.46 14.35
N GLY A 275 16.99 -33.07 13.26
CA GLY A 275 16.94 -33.70 11.95
C GLY A 275 15.60 -33.60 11.22
N HIS A 276 14.50 -33.27 11.93
CA HIS A 276 13.18 -33.14 11.34
C HIS A 276 12.29 -32.19 12.15
N ALA A 277 11.46 -31.38 11.46
CA ALA A 277 10.61 -30.39 12.08
C ALA A 277 9.71 -30.93 13.20
N SER A 278 9.12 -32.11 13.02
CA SER A 278 8.27 -32.75 14.05
C SER A 278 9.02 -33.17 15.31
N ARG A 279 10.34 -33.32 15.24
CA ARG A 279 11.20 -33.73 16.37
C ARG A 279 11.76 -32.57 17.16
N VAL A 280 11.60 -31.34 16.65
CA VAL A 280 12.09 -30.12 17.33
C VAL A 280 11.33 -29.97 18.66
N ARG A 281 12.09 -29.89 19.74
CA ARG A 281 11.60 -29.60 21.09
C ARG A 281 12.46 -28.48 21.65
N LEU A 282 11.97 -27.25 21.51
CA LEU A 282 12.61 -26.04 22.00
C LEU A 282 11.56 -25.22 22.74
N ASP A 283 11.89 -24.82 23.97
CA ASP A 283 11.05 -23.89 24.71
C ASP A 283 10.90 -22.60 23.95
N GLY A 284 9.73 -21.98 23.98
CA GLY A 284 9.41 -20.78 23.19
C GLY A 284 8.96 -21.09 21.75
N LEU A 285 9.18 -22.28 21.20
CA LEU A 285 8.73 -22.64 19.85
C LEU A 285 7.28 -23.13 19.85
N LYS A 286 6.36 -22.30 19.37
CA LYS A 286 4.93 -22.64 19.21
C LYS A 286 4.72 -23.69 18.11
N GLU A 287 3.69 -24.52 18.25
CA GLU A 287 3.41 -25.61 17.30
C GLU A 287 3.15 -25.10 15.86
N ASP A 288 2.45 -23.99 15.72
CA ASP A 288 2.16 -23.37 14.43
C ASP A 288 3.43 -22.85 13.71
N ARG A 289 4.56 -22.74 14.42
CA ARG A 289 5.84 -22.27 13.89
C ARG A 289 6.83 -23.38 13.53
N ARG A 290 6.66 -24.58 14.08
CA ARG A 290 7.55 -25.71 13.78
C ARG A 290 7.74 -26.00 12.29
N PRO A 291 6.67 -26.04 11.44
CA PRO A 291 6.83 -26.33 10.02
C PRO A 291 7.60 -25.27 9.24
N VAL A 292 7.66 -24.03 9.78
CA VAL A 292 8.22 -22.88 9.05
C VAL A 292 9.52 -22.35 9.66
N ILE A 293 10.03 -22.98 10.72
CA ILE A 293 11.23 -22.50 11.43
C ILE A 293 12.49 -22.64 10.58
N GLY A 294 12.63 -23.72 9.80
CA GLY A 294 13.80 -23.94 8.94
C GLY A 294 13.97 -22.86 7.89
N GLY A 295 12.90 -22.58 7.14
CA GLY A 295 12.90 -21.50 6.14
C GLY A 295 13.10 -20.12 6.76
N GLY A 296 12.43 -19.85 7.89
CA GLY A 296 12.58 -18.58 8.61
C GLY A 296 13.99 -18.34 9.13
N LEU A 297 14.62 -19.36 9.71
CA LEU A 297 16.02 -19.29 10.18
C LEU A 297 16.99 -19.09 9.02
N SER A 298 16.82 -19.80 7.90
CA SER A 298 17.70 -19.66 6.73
C SER A 298 17.67 -18.24 6.16
N VAL A 299 16.48 -17.64 6.02
CA VAL A 299 16.34 -16.24 5.56
C VAL A 299 17.00 -15.29 6.56
N LEU A 300 16.77 -15.46 7.87
CA LEU A 300 17.35 -14.59 8.89
C LEU A 300 18.89 -14.67 8.91
N ARG A 301 19.45 -15.86 8.82
CA ARG A 301 20.90 -16.06 8.74
C ARG A 301 21.52 -15.43 7.49
N ALA A 302 20.85 -15.57 6.35
CA ALA A 302 21.28 -14.90 5.11
C ALA A 302 21.31 -13.37 5.27
N VAL A 303 20.27 -12.78 5.87
CA VAL A 303 20.18 -11.35 6.19
C VAL A 303 21.34 -10.93 7.10
N PHE A 304 21.58 -11.65 8.20
CA PHE A 304 22.72 -11.36 9.10
C PHE A 304 24.07 -11.41 8.39
N SER A 305 24.26 -12.46 7.57
CA SER A 305 25.52 -12.66 6.85
C SER A 305 25.81 -11.56 5.84
N LEU A 306 24.84 -11.22 4.98
CA LEU A 306 25.05 -10.28 3.89
C LEU A 306 25.03 -8.81 4.30
N LEU A 307 24.15 -8.45 5.26
CA LEU A 307 24.07 -7.07 5.72
C LEU A 307 25.05 -6.76 6.87
N GLY A 308 25.90 -7.72 7.26
CA GLY A 308 26.91 -7.53 8.29
C GLY A 308 26.31 -7.30 9.69
N ILE A 309 25.13 -7.89 9.98
CA ILE A 309 24.46 -7.69 11.26
C ILE A 309 25.15 -8.58 12.31
N GLU A 310 25.68 -7.97 13.37
CA GLU A 310 26.22 -8.68 14.53
C GLU A 310 25.13 -8.88 15.60
N ARG A 311 24.26 -7.88 15.75
CA ARG A 311 23.17 -7.87 16.71
C ARG A 311 21.92 -7.20 16.16
N MET A 312 20.77 -7.86 16.33
CA MET A 312 19.45 -7.35 15.96
C MET A 312 18.57 -7.27 17.20
N GLN A 313 17.88 -6.16 17.40
CA GLN A 313 16.88 -5.99 18.46
C GLN A 313 15.52 -6.47 17.98
N VAL A 314 14.79 -7.21 18.82
CA VAL A 314 13.43 -7.67 18.51
C VAL A 314 12.46 -6.52 18.76
N ALA A 315 11.81 -6.05 17.69
CA ALA A 315 10.85 -4.95 17.76
C ALA A 315 9.46 -5.43 18.20
N GLN A 316 8.75 -4.57 18.93
CA GLN A 316 7.37 -4.81 19.37
C GLN A 316 6.34 -4.44 18.31
N GLY A 317 6.66 -3.49 17.43
CA GLY A 317 5.79 -3.00 16.36
C GLY A 317 5.87 -3.83 15.09
N ALA A 318 4.82 -3.76 14.27
CA ALA A 318 4.71 -4.39 12.96
C ALA A 318 3.67 -3.68 12.10
N LEU A 319 3.28 -4.30 10.97
CA LEU A 319 2.31 -3.78 9.99
C LEU A 319 1.03 -3.21 10.63
N ARG A 320 0.45 -3.89 11.62
CA ARG A 320 -0.83 -3.47 12.25
C ARG A 320 -0.71 -2.12 12.96
N GLN A 321 0.32 -1.96 13.78
CA GLN A 321 0.58 -0.69 14.46
C GLN A 321 0.77 0.42 13.44
N GLY A 322 1.52 0.14 12.36
CA GLY A 322 1.66 1.08 11.26
C GLY A 322 0.33 1.43 10.60
N ALA A 323 -0.54 0.46 10.37
CA ALA A 323 -1.86 0.68 9.80
C ALA A 323 -2.77 1.52 10.73
N LEU A 324 -2.69 1.31 12.06
CA LEU A 324 -3.41 2.12 13.04
C LEU A 324 -2.91 3.58 13.03
N TYR A 325 -1.60 3.81 13.05
CA TYR A 325 -1.04 5.16 13.00
C TYR A 325 -1.26 5.84 11.64
N ASP A 326 -1.33 5.07 10.54
CA ASP A 326 -1.63 5.58 9.22
C ASP A 326 -3.10 6.09 9.13
N LEU A 327 -4.04 5.48 9.85
CA LEU A 327 -5.41 6.00 9.97
C LEU A 327 -5.43 7.43 10.51
N LEU A 328 -4.63 7.74 11.54
CA LEU A 328 -4.52 9.08 12.10
C LEU A 328 -4.05 10.11 11.06
N SER A 329 -3.11 9.71 10.21
CA SER A 329 -2.55 10.59 9.18
C SER A 329 -3.50 10.83 8.01
N ARG A 330 -4.41 9.89 7.74
CA ARG A 330 -5.33 9.94 6.59
C ARG A 330 -6.52 10.88 6.77
N GLU A 331 -6.82 11.29 7.98
CA GLU A 331 -7.98 12.16 8.26
C GLU A 331 -7.78 13.59 7.75
N TRP A 332 -6.53 14.06 7.68
CA TRP A 332 -6.21 15.44 7.31
C TRP A 332 -5.48 15.51 5.97
N PRO A 333 -5.92 16.38 5.05
CA PRO A 333 -5.25 16.57 3.76
C PRO A 333 -3.78 16.93 3.90
N GLU A 334 -3.42 17.73 4.92
CA GLU A 334 -2.06 18.20 5.16
C GLU A 334 -1.12 17.11 5.65
N THR A 335 -1.65 16.07 6.29
CA THR A 335 -0.88 14.94 6.81
C THR A 335 -1.05 13.68 5.97
N ASP A 336 -1.98 13.68 5.02
CA ASP A 336 -2.20 12.55 4.12
C ASP A 336 -1.01 12.39 3.18
N LEU A 337 -0.22 11.34 3.42
CA LEU A 337 0.96 11.01 2.64
C LEU A 337 0.66 10.91 1.13
N ARG A 338 -0.56 10.53 0.76
CA ARG A 338 -0.97 10.43 -0.65
C ARG A 338 -0.92 11.77 -1.37
N THR A 339 -1.21 12.87 -0.68
CA THR A 339 -1.10 14.22 -1.24
C THR A 339 0.35 14.55 -1.62
N SER A 340 1.32 14.24 -0.75
CA SER A 340 2.74 14.44 -1.05
C SER A 340 3.24 13.46 -2.12
N THR A 341 2.72 12.23 -2.15
CA THR A 341 3.02 11.25 -3.19
C THR A 341 2.54 11.73 -4.56
N VAL A 342 1.34 12.30 -4.67
CA VAL A 342 0.83 12.89 -5.92
C VAL A 342 1.73 14.05 -6.37
N ALA A 343 2.12 14.94 -5.45
CA ALA A 343 3.06 16.02 -5.76
C ALA A 343 4.41 15.49 -6.27
N GLY A 344 4.94 14.43 -5.65
CA GLY A 344 6.16 13.76 -6.08
C GLY A 344 6.03 13.13 -7.48
N LEU A 345 4.90 12.49 -7.78
CA LEU A 345 4.62 11.96 -9.11
C LEU A 345 4.53 13.07 -10.17
N MET A 346 3.84 14.18 -9.87
CA MET A 346 3.79 15.35 -10.76
C MET A 346 5.19 15.86 -11.08
N GLN A 347 6.06 15.96 -10.09
CA GLN A 347 7.44 16.40 -10.28
C GLN A 347 8.25 15.38 -11.10
N ARG A 348 8.17 14.09 -10.75
CA ARG A 348 8.90 13.00 -11.43
C ARG A 348 8.58 12.93 -12.92
N PHE A 349 7.32 13.12 -13.27
CA PHE A 349 6.84 13.04 -14.65
C PHE A 349 6.67 14.41 -15.32
N ALA A 350 7.20 15.48 -14.70
CA ALA A 350 7.21 16.85 -15.23
C ALA A 350 5.81 17.32 -15.71
N VAL A 351 4.78 17.08 -14.89
CA VAL A 351 3.41 17.52 -15.16
C VAL A 351 3.36 19.06 -15.14
N ASP A 352 2.62 19.68 -16.10
CA ASP A 352 2.32 21.12 -16.08
C ASP A 352 1.47 21.46 -14.85
N THR A 353 2.15 21.81 -13.76
CA THR A 353 1.51 22.05 -12.46
C THR A 353 0.46 23.15 -12.51
N PRO A 354 0.68 24.32 -13.16
CA PRO A 354 -0.37 25.35 -13.30
C PRO A 354 -1.62 24.84 -14.01
N HIS A 355 -1.47 24.05 -15.07
CA HIS A 355 -2.61 23.48 -15.79
C HIS A 355 -3.33 22.42 -14.97
N ALA A 356 -2.59 21.49 -14.37
CA ALA A 356 -3.14 20.45 -13.52
C ALA A 356 -3.94 21.02 -12.33
N GLN A 357 -3.43 22.05 -11.66
CA GLN A 357 -4.14 22.76 -10.59
C GLN A 357 -5.41 23.45 -11.09
N ARG A 358 -5.40 24.00 -12.30
CA ARG A 358 -6.58 24.62 -12.94
C ARG A 358 -7.68 23.58 -13.16
N VAL A 359 -7.32 22.44 -13.78
CA VAL A 359 -8.26 21.34 -14.01
C VAL A 359 -8.81 20.79 -12.69
N ALA A 360 -7.96 20.62 -11.68
CA ALA A 360 -8.38 20.15 -10.35
C ALA A 360 -9.37 21.12 -9.68
N ARG A 361 -9.13 22.42 -9.77
CA ARG A 361 -10.02 23.45 -9.23
C ARG A 361 -11.39 23.44 -9.93
N VAL A 362 -11.41 23.40 -11.26
CA VAL A 362 -12.66 23.36 -12.04
C VAL A 362 -13.43 22.07 -11.77
N ALA A 363 -12.74 20.91 -11.77
CA ALA A 363 -13.35 19.62 -11.45
C ALA A 363 -13.96 19.62 -10.03
N GLY A 364 -13.23 20.15 -9.06
CA GLY A 364 -13.70 20.29 -7.66
C GLY A 364 -14.92 21.20 -7.54
N THR A 365 -14.94 22.32 -8.29
CA THR A 365 -16.11 23.21 -8.32
C THR A 365 -17.36 22.51 -8.88
N LEU A 366 -17.22 21.79 -10.00
CA LEU A 366 -18.32 21.03 -10.59
C LEU A 366 -18.78 19.90 -9.67
N PHE A 367 -17.83 19.18 -9.07
CA PHE A 367 -18.13 18.10 -8.14
C PHE A 367 -18.89 18.60 -6.90
N GLY A 368 -18.49 19.74 -6.34
CA GLY A 368 -19.18 20.34 -5.19
C GLY A 368 -20.64 20.72 -5.45
N GLN A 369 -21.04 20.93 -6.72
CA GLN A 369 -22.43 21.23 -7.10
C GLN A 369 -23.33 19.99 -7.11
N VAL A 370 -22.76 18.78 -7.28
CA VAL A 370 -23.52 17.53 -7.47
C VAL A 370 -23.20 16.45 -6.40
N ALA A 371 -22.21 16.72 -5.56
CA ALA A 371 -21.80 15.81 -4.51
C ALA A 371 -22.84 15.71 -3.39
N THR A 372 -22.99 14.52 -2.83
CA THR A 372 -23.80 14.28 -1.63
C THR A 372 -22.99 14.52 -0.35
N LYS A 373 -23.68 14.54 0.82
CA LYS A 373 -22.99 14.58 2.12
C LYS A 373 -22.00 13.41 2.22
N ASN A 374 -20.84 13.62 2.85
CA ASN A 374 -19.76 12.64 3.03
C ASN A 374 -18.97 12.26 1.75
N SER A 375 -18.91 13.16 0.76
CA SER A 375 -18.18 12.93 -0.50
C SER A 375 -16.70 13.38 -0.45
N GLU A 376 -16.15 13.73 0.69
CA GLU A 376 -14.79 14.29 0.84
C GLU A 376 -13.69 13.37 0.29
N ARG A 377 -13.81 12.05 0.53
CA ARG A 377 -12.85 11.08 -0.02
C ARG A 377 -12.91 11.01 -1.55
N ALA A 378 -14.13 11.10 -2.11
CA ALA A 378 -14.31 11.12 -3.55
C ALA A 378 -13.78 12.43 -4.16
N ALA A 379 -14.00 13.57 -3.51
CA ALA A 379 -13.44 14.84 -3.91
C ALA A 379 -11.90 14.82 -3.94
N ARG A 380 -11.25 14.21 -2.92
CA ARG A 380 -9.80 14.04 -2.91
C ARG A 380 -9.28 13.15 -4.05
N LYS A 381 -9.94 12.02 -4.32
CA LYS A 381 -9.57 11.15 -5.46
C LYS A 381 -9.70 11.89 -6.79
N LEU A 382 -10.75 12.70 -6.95
CA LEU A 382 -10.93 13.55 -8.13
C LEU A 382 -9.83 14.59 -8.25
N ASP A 383 -9.46 15.27 -7.16
CA ASP A 383 -8.35 16.24 -7.15
C ASP A 383 -7.04 15.58 -7.58
N TRP A 384 -6.72 14.40 -7.03
CA TRP A 384 -5.51 13.65 -7.41
C TRP A 384 -5.55 13.21 -8.88
N ALA A 385 -6.67 12.68 -9.37
CA ALA A 385 -6.82 12.28 -10.77
C ALA A 385 -6.69 13.50 -11.71
N ALA A 386 -7.26 14.64 -11.34
CA ALA A 386 -7.15 15.88 -12.10
C ALA A 386 -5.71 16.42 -12.12
N ARG A 387 -4.96 16.31 -11.03
CA ARG A 387 -3.54 16.68 -10.97
C ARG A 387 -2.66 15.75 -11.81
N LEU A 388 -3.04 14.49 -11.97
CA LEU A 388 -2.27 13.45 -12.66
C LEU A 388 -2.76 13.17 -14.09
N HIS A 389 -3.79 13.88 -14.61
CA HIS A 389 -4.42 13.53 -15.88
C HIS A 389 -3.47 13.59 -17.09
N GLU A 390 -2.44 14.42 -17.05
CA GLU A 390 -1.40 14.54 -18.08
C GLU A 390 -0.08 13.82 -17.73
N ILE A 391 -0.01 13.02 -16.66
CA ILE A 391 1.23 12.34 -16.22
C ILE A 391 1.89 11.51 -17.33
N GLY A 392 1.09 10.95 -18.23
CA GLY A 392 1.57 10.14 -19.35
C GLY A 392 2.20 10.95 -20.49
N CYS A 393 2.08 12.28 -20.53
CA CYS A 393 2.69 13.14 -21.56
C CYS A 393 4.22 13.01 -21.59
N ARG A 394 4.84 12.62 -20.47
CA ARG A 394 6.28 12.39 -20.37
C ARG A 394 6.74 11.19 -21.19
N ILE A 395 5.87 10.22 -21.45
CA ILE A 395 6.14 9.07 -22.30
C ILE A 395 5.90 9.44 -23.75
N ALA A 396 4.68 9.87 -24.09
CA ALA A 396 4.32 10.36 -25.42
C ALA A 396 3.07 11.23 -25.36
N HIS A 397 3.00 12.26 -26.23
CA HIS A 397 1.81 13.10 -26.33
C HIS A 397 0.62 12.33 -26.94
N SER A 398 0.88 11.42 -27.88
CA SER A 398 -0.15 10.55 -28.44
C SER A 398 -0.58 9.50 -27.42
N GLY A 399 -1.87 9.46 -27.10
CA GLY A 399 -2.41 8.47 -26.17
C GLY A 399 -1.97 8.63 -24.71
N TYR A 400 -1.52 9.81 -24.29
CA TYR A 400 -0.97 10.06 -22.95
C TYR A 400 -1.90 9.62 -21.81
N HIS A 401 -3.21 9.64 -21.99
CA HIS A 401 -4.17 9.13 -21.01
C HIS A 401 -3.99 7.61 -20.74
N ARG A 402 -3.59 6.83 -21.77
CA ARG A 402 -3.27 5.40 -21.62
C ARG A 402 -1.94 5.20 -20.90
N HIS A 403 -0.95 6.01 -21.26
CA HIS A 403 0.34 5.98 -20.57
C HIS A 403 0.21 6.40 -19.12
N GLY A 404 -0.65 7.40 -18.84
CA GLY A 404 -0.94 7.83 -17.47
C GLY A 404 -1.57 6.73 -16.62
N ALA A 405 -2.56 6.00 -17.17
CA ALA A 405 -3.14 4.86 -16.49
C ALA A 405 -2.10 3.77 -16.20
N TYR A 406 -1.28 3.41 -17.20
CA TYR A 406 -0.21 2.43 -17.03
C TYR A 406 0.79 2.84 -15.94
N ILE A 407 1.19 4.12 -15.89
CA ILE A 407 2.08 4.64 -14.84
C ILE A 407 1.44 4.41 -13.47
N LEU A 408 0.16 4.77 -13.29
CA LEU A 408 -0.53 4.66 -12.01
C LEU A 408 -0.73 3.21 -11.58
N ASP A 409 -1.04 2.31 -12.51
CA ASP A 409 -1.21 0.89 -12.22
C ASP A 409 0.11 0.18 -11.86
N ASN A 410 1.27 0.73 -12.29
CA ASN A 410 2.58 0.08 -12.16
C ASN A 410 3.61 0.90 -11.36
N THR A 411 3.18 1.91 -10.61
CA THR A 411 4.08 2.70 -9.77
C THR A 411 3.98 2.32 -8.29
N ASP A 412 5.10 2.33 -7.61
CA ASP A 412 5.13 2.30 -6.15
C ASP A 412 4.78 3.69 -5.62
N ALA A 413 3.57 3.85 -5.11
CA ALA A 413 3.03 5.11 -4.63
C ALA A 413 2.72 5.00 -3.13
N ALA A 414 3.59 5.58 -2.31
CA ALA A 414 3.46 5.54 -0.86
C ALA A 414 2.11 6.10 -0.38
N GLY A 415 1.46 5.39 0.54
CA GLY A 415 0.14 5.73 1.07
C GLY A 415 -1.04 5.18 0.27
N PHE A 416 -0.84 4.77 -0.98
CA PHE A 416 -1.90 4.22 -1.82
C PHE A 416 -1.96 2.69 -1.76
N ALA A 417 -3.18 2.16 -1.71
CA ALA A 417 -3.43 0.77 -2.01
C ALA A 417 -3.56 0.57 -3.54
N GLN A 418 -3.29 -0.66 -4.02
CA GLN A 418 -3.41 -0.97 -5.45
C GLN A 418 -4.80 -0.64 -6.04
N PRO A 419 -5.93 -0.97 -5.38
CA PRO A 419 -7.25 -0.59 -5.89
C PRO A 419 -7.46 0.93 -5.97
N GLU A 420 -6.85 1.72 -5.07
CA GLU A 420 -6.92 3.19 -5.14
C GLU A 420 -6.15 3.73 -6.35
N LEU A 421 -4.94 3.19 -6.62
CA LEU A 421 -4.15 3.55 -7.80
C LEU A 421 -4.86 3.16 -9.10
N HIS A 422 -5.45 1.97 -9.14
CA HIS A 422 -6.24 1.52 -10.28
C HIS A 422 -7.44 2.43 -10.54
N HIS A 423 -8.17 2.83 -9.50
CA HIS A 423 -9.27 3.79 -9.61
C HIS A 423 -8.80 5.14 -10.20
N LEU A 424 -7.67 5.68 -9.74
CA LEU A 424 -7.07 6.88 -10.31
C LEU A 424 -6.63 6.65 -11.77
N GLY A 425 -6.04 5.48 -12.06
CA GLY A 425 -5.65 5.06 -13.40
C GLY A 425 -6.83 5.03 -14.36
N LEU A 426 -7.97 4.49 -13.94
CA LEU A 426 -9.21 4.48 -14.73
C LEU A 426 -9.73 5.90 -15.00
N LEU A 427 -9.75 6.79 -14.00
CA LEU A 427 -10.14 8.19 -14.20
C LEU A 427 -9.19 8.89 -15.20
N VAL A 428 -7.87 8.69 -15.05
CA VAL A 428 -6.86 9.23 -15.96
C VAL A 428 -6.99 8.61 -17.35
N ARG A 429 -7.30 7.33 -17.49
CA ARG A 429 -7.54 6.70 -18.79
C ARG A 429 -8.79 7.23 -19.48
N ALA A 430 -9.83 7.50 -18.70
CA ALA A 430 -11.17 7.84 -19.20
C ALA A 430 -11.41 9.34 -19.35
N HIS A 431 -10.51 10.23 -18.87
CA HIS A 431 -10.73 11.68 -18.92
C HIS A 431 -10.81 12.26 -20.33
N ARG A 432 -10.41 11.48 -21.35
CA ARG A 432 -10.56 11.82 -22.76
C ARG A 432 -10.73 10.59 -23.63
N GLY A 433 -11.14 10.81 -24.87
CA GLY A 433 -11.40 9.76 -25.85
C GLY A 433 -12.80 9.16 -25.69
N LYS A 434 -13.13 8.19 -26.54
CA LYS A 434 -14.49 7.65 -26.66
C LYS A 434 -14.82 6.70 -25.50
N LEU A 435 -15.78 7.07 -24.68
CA LEU A 435 -16.23 6.28 -23.50
C LEU A 435 -16.66 4.86 -23.88
N ARG A 436 -17.30 4.66 -25.03
CA ARG A 436 -17.75 3.33 -25.52
C ARG A 436 -16.63 2.31 -25.75
N LYS A 437 -15.36 2.74 -25.77
CA LYS A 437 -14.20 1.86 -25.95
C LYS A 437 -13.59 1.40 -24.62
N LEU A 438 -14.19 1.83 -23.52
CA LEU A 438 -13.71 1.56 -22.18
C LEU A 438 -14.66 0.60 -21.48
N GLU A 439 -14.11 -0.42 -20.88
CA GLU A 439 -14.83 -1.34 -19.98
C GLU A 439 -14.86 -0.70 -18.59
N LEU A 440 -15.90 0.11 -18.33
CA LEU A 440 -16.12 0.80 -17.07
C LEU A 440 -17.33 0.20 -16.36
N ASP A 441 -17.24 0.11 -15.05
CA ASP A 441 -18.40 -0.21 -14.21
C ASP A 441 -19.29 1.03 -14.06
N TRP A 442 -20.30 1.13 -14.91
CA TRP A 442 -21.27 2.21 -14.89
C TRP A 442 -22.26 2.15 -13.72
N SER A 443 -22.26 1.07 -12.95
CA SER A 443 -23.05 0.95 -11.72
C SER A 443 -22.42 1.72 -10.55
N ASP A 444 -21.08 1.97 -10.59
CA ASP A 444 -20.41 2.88 -9.66
C ASP A 444 -20.76 4.33 -9.99
N ALA A 445 -21.84 4.79 -9.37
CA ALA A 445 -22.33 6.16 -9.54
C ALA A 445 -21.33 7.22 -9.03
N GLN A 446 -20.47 6.87 -8.07
CA GLN A 446 -19.47 7.80 -7.54
C GLN A 446 -18.31 7.98 -8.51
N PHE A 447 -17.81 6.87 -9.08
CA PHE A 447 -16.81 6.90 -10.15
C PHE A 447 -17.32 7.71 -11.35
N THR A 448 -18.57 7.42 -11.79
CA THR A 448 -19.18 8.12 -12.95
C THR A 448 -19.31 9.61 -12.71
N LEU A 449 -19.64 10.03 -11.48
CA LEU A 449 -19.70 11.44 -11.10
C LEU A 449 -18.32 12.12 -11.15
N GLN A 450 -17.29 11.45 -10.61
CA GLN A 450 -15.91 11.93 -10.68
C GLN A 450 -15.45 12.05 -12.13
N LEU A 451 -15.73 11.05 -12.95
CA LEU A 451 -15.37 11.04 -14.37
C LEU A 451 -16.05 12.17 -15.13
N ALA A 452 -17.35 12.40 -14.93
CA ALA A 452 -18.08 13.50 -15.58
C ALA A 452 -17.47 14.86 -15.23
N CYS A 453 -17.19 15.10 -13.94
CA CYS A 453 -16.58 16.36 -13.49
C CYS A 453 -15.16 16.53 -14.06
N LEU A 454 -14.36 15.47 -14.13
CA LEU A 454 -13.01 15.53 -14.69
C LEU A 454 -13.04 15.83 -16.20
N ARG A 455 -13.88 15.14 -16.98
CA ARG A 455 -14.00 15.34 -18.43
C ARG A 455 -14.49 16.74 -18.77
N LEU A 456 -15.51 17.22 -18.05
CA LEU A 456 -16.01 18.59 -18.22
C LEU A 456 -14.93 19.63 -17.87
N ALA A 457 -14.18 19.43 -16.80
CA ALA A 457 -13.08 20.32 -16.42
C ALA A 457 -11.98 20.35 -17.47
N VAL A 458 -11.59 19.21 -18.03
CA VAL A 458 -10.60 19.14 -19.11
C VAL A 458 -11.10 19.86 -20.36
N ALA A 459 -12.37 19.68 -20.73
CA ALA A 459 -12.97 20.40 -21.86
C ALA A 459 -13.01 21.91 -21.64
N LEU A 460 -13.36 22.38 -20.45
CA LEU A 460 -13.41 23.81 -20.11
C LEU A 460 -12.00 24.42 -20.02
N CYS A 461 -11.00 23.68 -19.58
CA CYS A 461 -9.62 24.16 -19.44
C CYS A 461 -8.76 23.97 -20.70
N HIS A 462 -9.32 23.59 -21.84
CA HIS A 462 -8.60 23.25 -23.08
C HIS A 462 -7.58 24.31 -23.53
N ALA A 463 -7.88 25.60 -23.31
CA ALA A 463 -7.03 26.71 -23.71
C ALA A 463 -5.86 26.99 -22.75
N ARG A 464 -5.65 26.17 -21.72
CA ARG A 464 -4.62 26.31 -20.67
C ARG A 464 -4.66 27.65 -19.92
N ARG A 465 -5.83 28.27 -19.83
CA ARG A 465 -6.14 29.46 -19.02
C ARG A 465 -7.40 29.24 -18.22
N ASP A 466 -7.63 30.06 -17.20
CA ASP A 466 -8.79 29.90 -16.33
C ASP A 466 -10.07 30.11 -17.14
N PRO A 467 -11.00 29.14 -17.14
CA PRO A 467 -12.28 29.30 -17.81
C PRO A 467 -13.19 30.22 -17.00
N ASP A 468 -14.09 30.92 -17.71
CA ASP A 468 -15.18 31.63 -17.05
C ASP A 468 -16.21 30.62 -16.52
N MET A 469 -16.21 30.46 -15.19
CA MET A 469 -17.11 29.58 -14.45
C MET A 469 -18.38 30.30 -13.97
N ASP A 470 -18.51 31.60 -14.21
CA ASP A 470 -19.69 32.35 -13.80
C ASP A 470 -20.93 31.90 -14.58
N GLY A 471 -21.94 31.50 -13.85
CA GLY A 471 -23.17 30.93 -14.41
C GLY A 471 -23.06 29.49 -14.93
N ILE A 472 -21.88 28.83 -14.85
CA ILE A 472 -21.75 27.41 -15.11
C ILE A 472 -22.30 26.63 -13.92
N ARG A 473 -23.34 25.81 -14.18
CA ARG A 473 -24.00 24.98 -13.16
C ARG A 473 -24.13 23.55 -13.67
N LEU A 474 -23.70 22.59 -12.85
CA LEU A 474 -23.88 21.17 -13.08
C LEU A 474 -24.93 20.61 -12.10
N GLU A 475 -25.91 19.93 -12.62
CA GLU A 475 -26.94 19.23 -11.83
C GLU A 475 -26.92 17.75 -12.16
N ARG A 476 -27.31 16.91 -11.19
CA ARG A 476 -27.52 15.49 -11.39
C ARG A 476 -28.98 15.12 -11.13
N LYS A 477 -29.61 14.43 -12.07
CA LYS A 477 -30.99 13.92 -11.98
C LYS A 477 -30.99 12.44 -12.36
N GLY A 478 -30.91 11.56 -11.35
CA GLY A 478 -30.77 10.11 -11.57
C GLY A 478 -29.47 9.77 -12.32
N ALA A 479 -29.58 9.15 -13.50
CA ALA A 479 -28.48 8.83 -14.40
C ALA A 479 -28.21 9.92 -15.46
N ARG A 480 -28.62 11.17 -15.21
CA ARG A 480 -28.45 12.29 -16.12
C ARG A 480 -27.69 13.42 -15.46
N PHE A 481 -26.71 13.98 -16.15
CA PHE A 481 -26.05 15.24 -15.83
C PHE A 481 -26.63 16.36 -16.71
N VAL A 482 -26.86 17.53 -16.15
CA VAL A 482 -27.31 18.73 -16.89
C VAL A 482 -26.33 19.84 -16.61
N LEU A 483 -25.58 20.26 -17.65
CA LEU A 483 -24.69 21.40 -17.56
C LEU A 483 -25.39 22.62 -18.15
N ARG A 484 -25.53 23.67 -17.35
CA ARG A 484 -26.11 24.94 -17.74
C ARG A 484 -25.05 26.03 -17.78
N SER A 485 -25.20 26.98 -18.71
CA SER A 485 -24.44 28.22 -18.71
C SER A 485 -25.38 29.43 -18.71
N ARG A 486 -24.84 30.58 -18.33
CA ARG A 486 -25.57 31.86 -18.47
C ARG A 486 -25.82 32.19 -19.94
N THR A 487 -26.82 33.02 -20.20
CA THR A 487 -27.14 33.52 -21.55
C THR A 487 -25.94 34.22 -22.18
N GLY A 488 -25.65 33.95 -23.45
CA GLY A 488 -24.53 34.50 -24.22
C GLY A 488 -23.18 33.81 -23.95
N TRP A 489 -23.07 32.87 -23.01
CA TRP A 489 -21.80 32.21 -22.70
C TRP A 489 -21.25 31.43 -23.91
N ALA A 490 -22.10 30.69 -24.61
CA ALA A 490 -21.68 29.87 -25.75
C ALA A 490 -21.17 30.73 -26.93
N ALA A 491 -21.68 31.94 -27.08
CA ALA A 491 -21.22 32.91 -28.10
C ALA A 491 -19.86 33.52 -27.73
N LEU A 492 -19.63 33.76 -26.42
CA LEU A 492 -18.35 34.30 -25.92
C LEU A 492 -17.23 33.23 -25.92
N TYR A 493 -17.59 31.95 -25.74
CA TYR A 493 -16.64 30.85 -25.65
C TYR A 493 -16.97 29.70 -26.62
N PRO A 494 -16.96 29.97 -27.96
CA PRO A 494 -17.46 29.05 -28.97
C PRO A 494 -16.65 27.73 -29.02
N GLN A 495 -15.34 27.77 -28.76
CA GLN A 495 -14.52 26.55 -28.74
C GLN A 495 -14.88 25.67 -27.52
N SER A 496 -15.04 26.26 -26.34
CA SER A 496 -15.48 25.50 -25.14
C SER A 496 -16.88 24.92 -25.35
N ALA A 497 -17.81 25.69 -25.94
CA ALA A 497 -19.15 25.19 -26.26
C ALA A 497 -19.13 24.05 -27.28
N HIS A 498 -18.24 24.13 -28.29
CA HIS A 498 -18.03 23.02 -29.23
C HIS A 498 -17.53 21.75 -28.53
N LEU A 499 -16.48 21.87 -27.74
CA LEU A 499 -15.92 20.71 -27.00
C LEU A 499 -16.92 20.08 -26.03
N LEU A 500 -17.74 20.88 -25.37
CA LEU A 500 -18.81 20.36 -24.51
C LEU A 500 -19.87 19.62 -25.32
N ARG A 501 -20.24 20.08 -26.52
CA ARG A 501 -21.16 19.34 -27.41
C ARG A 501 -20.58 18.01 -27.87
N GLU A 502 -19.31 17.98 -28.26
CA GLU A 502 -18.60 16.71 -28.56
C GLU A 502 -18.63 15.76 -27.36
N GLU A 503 -18.36 16.29 -26.17
CA GLU A 503 -18.41 15.52 -24.93
C GLU A 503 -19.80 14.92 -24.69
N SER A 504 -20.86 15.68 -24.85
CA SER A 504 -22.25 15.22 -24.71
C SER A 504 -22.56 14.04 -25.64
N GLN A 505 -22.03 14.04 -26.88
CA GLN A 505 -22.20 12.93 -27.82
C GLN A 505 -21.51 11.64 -27.39
N ASP A 506 -20.37 11.74 -26.69
CA ASP A 506 -19.67 10.57 -26.16
C ASP A 506 -20.47 9.90 -25.03
N TRP A 507 -21.22 10.66 -24.22
CA TRP A 507 -22.07 10.15 -23.15
C TRP A 507 -23.33 9.43 -23.65
N LEU A 508 -23.88 9.75 -24.81
CA LEU A 508 -25.06 9.07 -25.41
C LEU A 508 -24.90 7.57 -25.60
N ARG A 509 -23.67 7.08 -25.56
CA ARG A 509 -23.34 5.65 -25.75
C ARG A 509 -22.98 4.95 -24.44
N THR A 510 -23.39 5.51 -23.33
CA THR A 510 -23.24 4.98 -21.97
C THR A 510 -24.62 4.86 -21.33
N PRO A 511 -24.79 4.18 -20.19
CA PRO A 511 -26.04 4.21 -19.41
C PRO A 511 -26.36 5.57 -18.80
N TRP A 512 -25.46 6.56 -18.92
CA TRP A 512 -25.60 7.91 -18.39
C TRP A 512 -25.73 8.92 -19.52
N GLU A 513 -26.38 10.04 -19.24
CA GLU A 513 -26.61 11.10 -20.23
C GLU A 513 -26.01 12.42 -19.75
N LEU A 514 -25.36 13.16 -20.65
CA LEU A 514 -24.93 14.54 -20.42
C LEU A 514 -25.75 15.48 -21.31
N MET A 515 -26.66 16.24 -20.71
CA MET A 515 -27.45 17.28 -21.37
C MET A 515 -26.75 18.63 -21.22
N LEU A 516 -26.82 19.43 -22.26
CA LEU A 516 -26.26 20.77 -22.29
C LEU A 516 -27.37 21.79 -22.51
N GLU A 517 -27.48 22.77 -21.63
CA GLU A 517 -28.33 23.95 -21.75
C GLU A 517 -27.40 25.19 -21.80
N LEU A 518 -26.74 25.37 -22.95
CA LEU A 518 -25.77 26.44 -23.14
C LEU A 518 -26.50 27.68 -23.72
N GLY A 519 -26.53 28.75 -22.93
CA GLY A 519 -27.14 30.00 -23.29
C GLY A 519 -26.30 30.87 -24.24
#